data_c5a02d855f91af5e1ff2885257000443
#
_entry.id   c5a02d855f91af5e1ff2885257000443
#
_cell.length_a   1.000
_cell.length_b   1.000
_cell.length_c   1.000
_cell.angle_alpha   90.00
_cell.angle_beta   90.00
_cell.angle_gamma   90.00
#
_symmetry.space_group_name_H-M   'P 1'
#
loop_
_entity.id
_entity.type
_entity.pdbx_description
1 polymer ?
#
loop_
_entity_poly.entity_id
_entity_poly.type
_entity_poly.pdbx_seq_one_letter_code
_entity_poly.pdbx_strand_id
1 'polypeptide(L)'
;MSETILPANRKPPTKGSKLFAPGPPWRPHADLTVGAANWDAYALGYKVAGDLLAGHVGDSPFHSNVLGFPVVYLYRHYLELRLKDLLVLTARLLGLPEEAPEGHHLLDLWQKLRPGLQQIRPEGKGDFDAVEDTIEQFAELDPSSETFRYPVYKDGRSTLRFTPQRVAENRDIDVVRLRETVDAIEGVLDACSTGMSELLEANAEAVAEGRTEAARYQAELGAY
;
A
#
# COMPACT_ATOMS: atom_id res chain seq x y z
N MET A 1 -15.72 26.45 19.43
CA MET A 1 -17.11 25.98 19.16
C MET A 1 -16.99 24.53 18.71
N SER A 2 -17.50 23.62 19.50
CA SER A 2 -17.42 22.16 19.24
C SER A 2 -18.40 21.82 18.13
N GLU A 3 -17.92 21.68 16.88
CA GLU A 3 -18.72 21.06 15.83
C GLU A 3 -18.83 19.57 16.14
N THR A 4 -20.01 19.21 16.58
CA THR A 4 -20.41 17.80 16.72
C THR A 4 -20.35 17.14 15.35
N ILE A 5 -19.44 16.23 15.13
CA ILE A 5 -19.26 15.44 13.89
C ILE A 5 -20.54 14.62 13.52
N LEU A 6 -21.50 14.58 14.40
CA LEU A 6 -22.77 13.87 14.20
C LEU A 6 -23.91 14.86 13.97
N PRO A 7 -24.48 14.95 12.75
CA PRO A 7 -25.68 15.75 12.53
C PRO A 7 -26.83 15.23 13.40
N ALA A 8 -27.51 16.15 14.09
CA ALA A 8 -28.56 15.91 15.06
C ALA A 8 -29.84 15.22 14.52
N ASN A 9 -29.89 14.85 13.23
CA ASN A 9 -31.07 14.29 12.55
C ASN A 9 -30.78 12.98 11.79
N ARG A 10 -30.10 12.01 12.42
CA ARG A 10 -29.95 10.69 11.80
C ARG A 10 -31.22 9.86 12.01
N LYS A 11 -31.90 9.56 10.91
CA LYS A 11 -32.93 8.54 10.90
C LYS A 11 -32.25 7.15 11.00
N PRO A 12 -32.79 6.22 11.80
CA PRO A 12 -32.29 4.86 11.84
C PRO A 12 -32.42 4.19 10.46
N PRO A 13 -31.58 3.21 10.13
CA PRO A 13 -31.72 2.47 8.89
C PRO A 13 -33.05 1.73 8.87
N THR A 14 -33.71 1.70 7.69
CA THR A 14 -34.95 0.98 7.46
C THR A 14 -34.65 -0.44 6.97
N LYS A 15 -35.44 -1.44 7.43
CA LYS A 15 -35.32 -2.81 6.92
C LYS A 15 -35.47 -2.84 5.40
N GLY A 16 -34.54 -3.47 4.70
CA GLY A 16 -34.52 -3.56 3.25
C GLY A 16 -33.82 -2.39 2.53
N SER A 17 -33.30 -1.40 3.25
CA SER A 17 -32.45 -0.37 2.65
C SER A 17 -31.20 -1.00 2.01
N LYS A 18 -30.92 -0.65 0.76
CA LYS A 18 -29.71 -1.11 0.04
C LYS A 18 -28.58 -0.14 0.33
N LEU A 19 -27.50 -0.65 0.95
CA LEU A 19 -26.31 0.16 1.25
C LEU A 19 -25.55 0.49 -0.03
N PHE A 20 -25.36 -0.50 -0.90
CA PHE A 20 -24.65 -0.36 -2.18
C PHE A 20 -25.67 -0.22 -3.31
N ALA A 21 -26.15 1.00 -3.50
CA ALA A 21 -27.07 1.35 -4.58
C ALA A 21 -26.63 2.68 -5.22
N PRO A 22 -26.82 2.85 -6.54
CA PRO A 22 -26.55 4.14 -7.17
C PRO A 22 -27.40 5.23 -6.53
N GLY A 23 -26.75 6.34 -6.21
CA GLY A 23 -27.42 7.54 -5.72
C GLY A 23 -27.83 8.47 -6.88
N PRO A 24 -28.50 9.58 -6.57
CA PRO A 24 -28.77 10.60 -7.59
C PRO A 24 -27.46 11.20 -8.13
N PRO A 25 -27.41 11.58 -9.44
CA PRO A 25 -26.16 11.94 -10.13
C PRO A 25 -25.45 13.19 -9.56
N TRP A 26 -26.15 14.00 -8.76
CA TRP A 26 -25.56 15.16 -8.10
C TRP A 26 -24.83 14.87 -6.79
N ARG A 27 -24.84 13.60 -6.31
CA ARG A 27 -24.04 13.16 -5.16
C ARG A 27 -22.68 12.61 -5.62
N PRO A 28 -21.61 12.73 -4.80
CA PRO A 28 -20.35 12.07 -5.08
C PRO A 28 -20.55 10.55 -5.18
N HIS A 29 -19.98 9.94 -6.22
CA HIS A 29 -20.00 8.51 -6.45
C HIS A 29 -18.57 8.00 -6.54
N ALA A 30 -18.33 6.77 -6.09
CA ALA A 30 -17.12 6.04 -6.35
C ALA A 30 -17.44 4.89 -7.32
N ASP A 31 -16.72 4.84 -8.42
CA ASP A 31 -16.77 3.70 -9.33
C ASP A 31 -15.74 2.67 -8.87
N LEU A 32 -16.21 1.61 -8.21
CA LEU A 32 -15.35 0.54 -7.69
C LEU A 32 -14.81 -0.38 -8.77
N THR A 33 -15.21 -0.20 -10.03
CA THR A 33 -14.63 -0.95 -11.16
C THR A 33 -13.32 -0.33 -11.64
N VAL A 34 -13.14 0.97 -11.41
CA VAL A 34 -11.88 1.67 -11.70
C VAL A 34 -10.81 1.18 -10.74
N GLY A 35 -9.74 0.60 -11.29
CA GLY A 35 -8.64 0.04 -10.48
C GLY A 35 -8.94 -1.32 -9.84
N ALA A 36 -10.09 -1.96 -10.15
CA ALA A 36 -10.36 -3.32 -9.70
C ALA A 36 -9.23 -4.26 -10.13
N ALA A 37 -8.75 -5.10 -9.20
CA ALA A 37 -7.59 -5.98 -9.37
C ALA A 37 -6.24 -5.28 -9.66
N ASN A 38 -6.13 -3.98 -9.44
CA ASN A 38 -4.89 -3.21 -9.57
C ASN A 38 -4.31 -2.92 -8.18
N TRP A 39 -3.17 -3.53 -7.86
CA TRP A 39 -2.47 -3.34 -6.58
C TRP A 39 -2.07 -1.89 -6.33
N ASP A 40 -1.57 -1.20 -7.36
CA ASP A 40 -1.15 0.19 -7.30
C ASP A 40 -2.32 1.12 -6.92
N ALA A 41 -3.47 0.98 -7.58
CA ALA A 41 -4.66 1.78 -7.28
C ALA A 41 -5.16 1.58 -5.84
N TYR A 42 -5.10 0.34 -5.33
CA TYR A 42 -5.44 0.06 -3.95
C TYR A 42 -4.42 0.68 -2.99
N ALA A 43 -3.12 0.52 -3.25
CA ALA A 43 -2.06 1.11 -2.44
C ALA A 43 -2.21 2.63 -2.35
N LEU A 44 -2.35 3.30 -3.51
CA LEU A 44 -2.56 4.75 -3.58
C LEU A 44 -3.78 5.20 -2.77
N GLY A 45 -4.90 4.47 -2.85
CA GLY A 45 -6.11 4.80 -2.08
C GLY A 45 -5.87 4.80 -0.57
N TYR A 46 -5.13 3.83 -0.05
CA TYR A 46 -4.77 3.77 1.38
C TYR A 46 -3.77 4.85 1.78
N LYS A 47 -2.79 5.17 0.91
CA LYS A 47 -1.85 6.26 1.14
C LYS A 47 -2.55 7.60 1.24
N VAL A 48 -3.38 7.93 0.25
CA VAL A 48 -4.15 9.19 0.21
C VAL A 48 -5.07 9.31 1.43
N ALA A 49 -5.75 8.24 1.83
CA ALA A 49 -6.59 8.24 3.02
C ALA A 49 -5.76 8.46 4.31
N GLY A 50 -4.57 7.84 4.40
CA GLY A 50 -3.62 8.05 5.50
C GLY A 50 -3.18 9.51 5.60
N ASP A 51 -2.82 10.13 4.48
CA ASP A 51 -2.37 11.53 4.42
C ASP A 51 -3.46 12.51 4.82
N LEU A 52 -4.68 12.29 4.35
CA LEU A 52 -5.84 13.10 4.73
C LEU A 52 -6.10 13.04 6.24
N LEU A 53 -6.07 11.84 6.83
CA LEU A 53 -6.28 11.68 8.27
C LEU A 53 -5.11 12.25 9.08
N ALA A 54 -3.87 12.03 8.64
CA ALA A 54 -2.69 12.57 9.29
C ALA A 54 -2.73 14.10 9.36
N GLY A 55 -3.24 14.76 8.30
CA GLY A 55 -3.45 16.20 8.28
C GLY A 55 -4.44 16.72 9.32
N HIS A 56 -5.33 15.87 9.83
CA HIS A 56 -6.34 16.25 10.84
C HIS A 56 -5.98 15.84 12.28
N VAL A 57 -4.89 15.12 12.49
CA VAL A 57 -4.50 14.66 13.84
C VAL A 57 -4.27 15.83 14.78
N GLY A 58 -3.66 16.94 14.31
CA GLY A 58 -3.36 18.12 15.12
C GLY A 58 -4.56 19.04 15.44
N ASP A 59 -5.75 18.81 14.85
CA ASP A 59 -6.90 19.72 14.97
C ASP A 59 -7.44 19.79 16.42
N SER A 60 -7.33 18.70 17.17
CA SER A 60 -7.71 18.65 18.58
C SER A 60 -7.06 17.48 19.31
N PRO A 61 -6.94 17.54 20.67
CA PRO A 61 -6.46 16.41 21.47
C PRO A 61 -7.31 15.13 21.27
N PHE A 62 -8.60 15.27 21.00
CA PHE A 62 -9.47 14.14 20.68
C PHE A 62 -9.07 13.50 19.35
N HIS A 63 -8.86 14.30 18.29
CA HIS A 63 -8.41 13.81 16.99
C HIS A 63 -7.04 13.13 17.11
N SER A 64 -6.09 13.71 17.85
CA SER A 64 -4.77 13.11 18.08
C SER A 64 -4.87 11.70 18.66
N ASN A 65 -5.74 11.49 19.64
CA ASN A 65 -5.86 10.19 20.30
C ASN A 65 -6.62 9.13 19.49
N VAL A 66 -7.64 9.53 18.70
CA VAL A 66 -8.49 8.56 17.98
C VAL A 66 -8.05 8.31 16.55
N LEU A 67 -7.44 9.30 15.89
CA LEU A 67 -6.99 9.16 14.50
C LEU A 67 -5.62 8.48 14.38
N GLY A 68 -4.82 8.44 15.42
CA GLY A 68 -3.51 7.80 15.40
C GLY A 68 -3.58 6.33 14.98
N PHE A 69 -4.52 5.56 15.52
CA PHE A 69 -4.70 4.15 15.15
C PHE A 69 -5.01 3.96 13.65
N PRO A 70 -6.05 4.60 13.09
CA PRO A 70 -6.34 4.45 11.66
C PRO A 70 -5.23 5.00 10.76
N VAL A 71 -4.52 6.07 11.13
CA VAL A 71 -3.39 6.58 10.34
C VAL A 71 -2.29 5.54 10.23
N VAL A 72 -1.83 4.96 11.35
CA VAL A 72 -0.78 3.94 11.33
C VAL A 72 -1.24 2.71 10.55
N TYR A 73 -2.50 2.29 10.72
CA TYR A 73 -3.07 1.16 9.96
C TYR A 73 -3.06 1.42 8.45
N LEU A 74 -3.51 2.61 8.01
CA LEU A 74 -3.59 2.94 6.60
C LEU A 74 -2.21 2.97 5.94
N TYR A 75 -1.21 3.56 6.59
CA TYR A 75 0.18 3.56 6.08
C TYR A 75 0.78 2.16 6.06
N ARG A 76 0.58 1.38 7.12
CA ARG A 76 1.04 -0.01 7.13
C ARG A 76 0.40 -0.82 6.01
N HIS A 77 -0.91 -0.66 5.79
CA HIS A 77 -1.62 -1.38 4.74
C HIS A 77 -1.21 -0.91 3.34
N TYR A 78 -0.97 0.39 3.17
CA TYR A 78 -0.33 0.93 1.97
C TYR A 78 0.99 0.21 1.67
N LEU A 79 1.89 0.13 2.64
CA LEU A 79 3.17 -0.56 2.46
C LEU A 79 3.00 -2.03 2.07
N GLU A 80 2.09 -2.75 2.73
CA GLU A 80 1.78 -4.14 2.39
C GLU A 80 1.36 -4.29 0.92
N LEU A 81 0.43 -3.45 0.46
CA LEU A 81 -0.07 -3.49 -0.92
C LEU A 81 1.00 -3.10 -1.93
N ARG A 82 1.80 -2.08 -1.63
CA ARG A 82 2.91 -1.66 -2.50
C ARG A 82 3.99 -2.73 -2.61
N LEU A 83 4.36 -3.41 -1.52
CA LEU A 83 5.30 -4.53 -1.58
C LEU A 83 4.75 -5.70 -2.41
N LYS A 84 3.45 -5.98 -2.33
CA LYS A 84 2.79 -7.01 -3.15
C LYS A 84 2.78 -6.64 -4.64
N ASP A 85 2.51 -5.38 -4.96
CA ASP A 85 2.59 -4.86 -6.32
C ASP A 85 3.99 -5.06 -6.91
N LEU A 86 5.02 -4.62 -6.19
CA LEU A 86 6.41 -4.75 -6.61
C LEU A 86 6.86 -6.22 -6.74
N LEU A 87 6.37 -7.13 -5.91
CA LEU A 87 6.63 -8.56 -6.06
C LEU A 87 6.11 -9.09 -7.40
N VAL A 88 4.89 -8.71 -7.79
CA VAL A 88 4.31 -9.10 -9.09
C VAL A 88 5.10 -8.50 -10.24
N LEU A 89 5.44 -7.21 -10.20
CA LEU A 89 6.23 -6.55 -11.24
C LEU A 89 7.63 -7.17 -11.37
N THR A 90 8.29 -7.44 -10.23
CA THR A 90 9.60 -8.09 -10.20
C THR A 90 9.56 -9.49 -10.81
N ALA A 91 8.53 -10.30 -10.47
CA ALA A 91 8.37 -11.62 -11.03
C ALA A 91 8.21 -11.57 -12.56
N ARG A 92 7.38 -10.65 -13.08
CA ARG A 92 7.20 -10.43 -14.52
C ARG A 92 8.49 -10.05 -15.21
N LEU A 93 9.21 -9.09 -14.66
CA LEU A 93 10.45 -8.58 -15.28
C LEU A 93 11.56 -9.64 -15.31
N LEU A 94 11.64 -10.49 -14.27
CA LEU A 94 12.61 -11.57 -14.19
C LEU A 94 12.13 -12.88 -14.86
N GLY A 95 10.95 -12.90 -15.48
CA GLY A 95 10.41 -14.10 -16.12
C GLY A 95 10.08 -15.23 -15.13
N LEU A 96 9.80 -14.89 -13.87
CA LEU A 96 9.41 -15.84 -12.83
C LEU A 96 7.90 -16.09 -12.86
N PRO A 97 7.41 -17.22 -12.29
CA PRO A 97 5.98 -17.47 -12.16
C PRO A 97 5.28 -16.33 -11.40
N GLU A 98 4.16 -15.83 -11.96
CA GLU A 98 3.33 -14.83 -11.31
C GLU A 98 2.42 -15.53 -10.30
N GLU A 99 2.80 -15.52 -9.04
CA GLU A 99 1.96 -15.99 -7.94
C GLU A 99 1.35 -14.77 -7.21
N ALA A 100 0.10 -14.93 -6.75
CA ALA A 100 -0.50 -13.90 -5.90
C ALA A 100 0.29 -13.79 -4.60
N PRO A 101 0.81 -12.60 -4.24
CA PRO A 101 1.60 -12.47 -3.03
C PRO A 101 0.77 -12.74 -1.78
N GLU A 102 1.10 -13.81 -1.07
CA GLU A 102 0.42 -14.22 0.15
C GLU A 102 1.03 -13.60 1.42
N GLY A 103 0.22 -13.59 2.49
CA GLY A 103 0.63 -13.12 3.80
C GLY A 103 0.46 -11.62 4.02
N HIS A 104 0.69 -11.21 5.27
CA HIS A 104 0.49 -9.84 5.75
C HIS A 104 1.70 -9.32 6.54
N HIS A 105 2.75 -10.13 6.68
CA HIS A 105 3.98 -9.76 7.39
C HIS A 105 4.87 -8.92 6.48
N LEU A 106 5.04 -7.63 6.80
CA LEU A 106 5.80 -6.69 5.96
C LEU A 106 7.24 -7.15 5.76
N LEU A 107 7.88 -7.65 6.81
CA LEU A 107 9.27 -8.08 6.73
C LEU A 107 9.44 -9.31 5.81
N ASP A 108 8.51 -10.28 5.86
CA ASP A 108 8.53 -11.44 4.98
C ASP A 108 8.34 -11.04 3.51
N LEU A 109 7.42 -10.10 3.24
CA LEU A 109 7.21 -9.54 1.90
C LEU A 109 8.46 -8.82 1.40
N TRP A 110 9.07 -8.01 2.25
CA TRP A 110 10.31 -7.30 1.92
C TRP A 110 11.49 -8.24 1.65
N GLN A 111 11.70 -9.24 2.48
CA GLN A 111 12.77 -10.23 2.30
C GLN A 111 12.63 -11.02 0.99
N LYS A 112 11.40 -11.27 0.54
CA LYS A 112 11.13 -11.87 -0.78
C LYS A 112 11.42 -10.91 -1.92
N LEU A 113 11.09 -9.62 -1.75
CA LEU A 113 11.19 -8.59 -2.78
C LEU A 113 12.61 -8.09 -3.00
N ARG A 114 13.32 -7.79 -1.91
CA ARG A 114 14.62 -7.13 -1.90
C ARG A 114 15.67 -7.73 -2.86
N PRO A 115 15.87 -9.07 -2.92
CA PRO A 115 16.83 -9.65 -3.85
C PRO A 115 16.55 -9.32 -5.31
N GLY A 116 15.28 -9.33 -5.73
CA GLY A 116 14.87 -8.97 -7.07
C GLY A 116 15.11 -7.49 -7.38
N LEU A 117 14.77 -6.59 -6.43
CA LEU A 117 15.07 -5.16 -6.58
C LEU A 117 16.58 -4.90 -6.70
N GLN A 118 17.41 -5.58 -5.92
CA GLN A 118 18.86 -5.45 -6.00
C GLN A 118 19.44 -5.96 -7.32
N GLN A 119 18.82 -6.96 -7.93
CA GLN A 119 19.21 -7.45 -9.25
C GLN A 119 18.87 -6.43 -10.34
N ILE A 120 17.71 -5.77 -10.24
CA ILE A 120 17.23 -4.78 -11.23
C ILE A 120 17.94 -3.43 -11.05
N ARG A 121 18.16 -3.02 -9.79
CA ARG A 121 18.75 -1.74 -9.41
C ARG A 121 19.86 -1.92 -8.35
N PRO A 122 21.06 -2.40 -8.76
CA PRO A 122 22.18 -2.67 -7.84
C PRO A 122 22.65 -1.46 -7.05
N GLU A 123 22.57 -0.25 -7.64
CA GLU A 123 22.94 1.03 -7.03
C GLU A 123 22.00 1.46 -5.91
N GLY A 124 20.78 0.91 -5.84
CA GLY A 124 19.76 1.26 -4.87
C GLY A 124 19.97 0.71 -3.45
N LYS A 125 21.12 0.07 -3.17
CA LYS A 125 21.34 -0.62 -1.89
C LYS A 125 21.09 0.25 -0.67
N GLY A 126 21.58 1.50 -0.66
CA GLY A 126 21.39 2.42 0.47
C GLY A 126 19.94 2.79 0.72
N ASP A 127 19.18 3.02 -0.37
CA ASP A 127 17.75 3.29 -0.30
C ASP A 127 17.00 2.07 0.26
N PHE A 128 17.36 0.86 -0.20
CA PHE A 128 16.74 -0.38 0.26
C PHE A 128 17.06 -0.71 1.71
N ASP A 129 18.26 -0.39 2.19
CA ASP A 129 18.62 -0.52 3.60
C ASP A 129 17.72 0.40 4.47
N ALA A 130 17.48 1.65 4.04
CA ALA A 130 16.61 2.59 4.76
C ALA A 130 15.12 2.16 4.75
N VAL A 131 14.64 1.59 3.63
CA VAL A 131 13.30 1.00 3.57
C VAL A 131 13.17 -0.18 4.52
N GLU A 132 14.19 -1.06 4.58
CA GLU A 132 14.21 -2.21 5.49
C GLU A 132 14.12 -1.79 6.96
N ASP A 133 14.95 -0.84 7.39
CA ASP A 133 14.93 -0.30 8.75
C ASP A 133 13.53 0.19 9.16
N THR A 134 12.81 0.81 8.23
CA THR A 134 11.45 1.29 8.50
C THR A 134 10.43 0.15 8.54
N ILE A 135 10.55 -0.83 7.64
CA ILE A 135 9.71 -2.03 7.65
C ILE A 135 9.89 -2.83 8.93
N GLU A 136 11.12 -2.94 9.43
CA GLU A 136 11.43 -3.59 10.72
C GLU A 136 10.71 -2.88 11.87
N GLN A 137 10.71 -1.54 11.92
CA GLN A 137 9.99 -0.78 12.94
C GLN A 137 8.47 -1.03 12.89
N PHE A 138 7.87 -1.10 11.69
CA PHE A 138 6.47 -1.49 11.56
C PHE A 138 6.21 -2.94 11.99
N ALA A 139 7.10 -3.86 11.63
CA ALA A 139 6.98 -5.28 11.99
C ALA A 139 7.11 -5.52 13.51
N GLU A 140 7.96 -4.75 14.18
CA GLU A 140 8.06 -4.77 15.64
C GLU A 140 6.79 -4.27 16.34
N LEU A 141 6.18 -3.21 15.79
CA LEU A 141 5.02 -2.57 16.38
C LEU A 141 3.72 -3.35 16.08
N ASP A 142 3.59 -3.89 14.88
CA ASP A 142 2.41 -4.64 14.41
C ASP A 142 2.81 -5.89 13.60
N PRO A 143 3.34 -6.93 14.27
CA PRO A 143 3.82 -8.12 13.58
C PRO A 143 2.71 -8.91 12.87
N SER A 144 1.47 -8.85 13.35
CA SER A 144 0.34 -9.63 12.83
C SER A 144 -0.63 -8.84 11.96
N SER A 145 -0.41 -7.55 11.74
CA SER A 145 -1.38 -6.64 11.09
C SER A 145 -2.70 -6.49 11.85
N GLU A 146 -2.69 -6.70 13.18
CA GLU A 146 -3.88 -6.64 14.03
C GLU A 146 -3.85 -5.50 15.05
N THR A 147 -2.64 -5.00 15.39
CA THR A 147 -2.42 -4.06 16.49
C THR A 147 -3.23 -2.76 16.34
N PHE A 148 -3.31 -2.22 15.13
CA PHE A 148 -4.01 -0.97 14.86
C PHE A 148 -5.45 -1.15 14.37
N ARG A 149 -5.89 -2.40 14.17
CA ARG A 149 -7.27 -2.74 13.78
C ARG A 149 -8.16 -3.13 14.94
N TYR A 150 -7.57 -3.77 15.95
CA TYR A 150 -8.30 -4.34 17.08
C TYR A 150 -7.65 -3.95 18.40
N PRO A 151 -8.42 -3.64 19.44
CA PRO A 151 -7.87 -3.32 20.76
C PRO A 151 -7.36 -4.56 21.49
N VAL A 152 -7.87 -5.75 21.14
CA VAL A 152 -7.52 -7.03 21.77
C VAL A 152 -7.41 -8.14 20.73
N TYR A 153 -6.52 -9.10 20.98
CA TYR A 153 -6.45 -10.36 20.25
C TYR A 153 -7.65 -11.28 20.59
N LYS A 154 -7.81 -12.37 19.83
CA LYS A 154 -8.86 -13.37 20.06
C LYS A 154 -8.82 -14.00 21.47
N ASP A 155 -7.66 -14.02 22.10
CA ASP A 155 -7.46 -14.50 23.47
C ASP A 155 -7.70 -13.44 24.56
N GLY A 156 -8.16 -12.25 24.19
CA GLY A 156 -8.47 -11.15 25.09
C GLY A 156 -7.28 -10.30 25.55
N ARG A 157 -6.05 -10.63 25.13
CA ARG A 157 -4.87 -9.80 25.42
C ARG A 157 -4.89 -8.52 24.59
N SER A 158 -4.38 -7.40 25.15
CA SER A 158 -4.19 -6.16 24.39
C SER A 158 -3.27 -6.40 23.20
N THR A 159 -3.65 -5.85 22.04
CA THR A 159 -2.80 -5.86 20.83
C THR A 159 -1.62 -4.92 20.97
N LEU A 160 -1.81 -3.77 21.64
CA LEU A 160 -0.73 -2.86 21.99
C LEU A 160 0.02 -3.42 23.21
N ARG A 161 1.17 -3.99 22.96
CA ARG A 161 2.08 -4.46 24.02
C ARG A 161 2.99 -3.32 24.44
N PHE A 162 2.51 -2.53 25.39
CA PHE A 162 3.38 -1.57 26.06
C PHE A 162 4.23 -2.31 27.10
N THR A 163 5.45 -2.66 26.77
CA THR A 163 6.42 -3.03 27.81
C THR A 163 6.72 -1.79 28.68
N PRO A 164 7.13 -1.95 29.95
CA PRO A 164 7.50 -0.79 30.78
C PRO A 164 8.54 0.14 30.12
N GLN A 165 9.47 -0.39 29.35
CA GLN A 165 10.43 0.37 28.54
C GLN A 165 9.74 1.12 27.40
N ARG A 166 8.87 0.46 26.62
CA ARG A 166 8.10 1.12 25.54
C ARG A 166 7.08 2.14 26.06
N VAL A 167 6.55 1.94 27.28
CA VAL A 167 5.68 2.93 27.95
C VAL A 167 6.45 4.22 28.29
N ALA A 168 7.73 4.10 28.62
CA ALA A 168 8.57 5.26 28.92
C ALA A 168 9.04 6.02 27.66
N GLU A 169 9.22 5.30 26.54
CA GLU A 169 9.88 5.81 25.34
C GLU A 169 8.93 6.13 24.17
N ASN A 170 7.76 5.46 24.08
CA ASN A 170 6.90 5.50 22.88
C ASN A 170 5.39 5.48 23.19
N ARG A 171 4.93 6.34 24.11
CA ARG A 171 3.48 6.52 24.30
C ARG A 171 2.83 7.26 23.15
N ASP A 172 3.59 8.16 22.55
CA ASP A 172 3.10 9.07 21.54
C ASP A 172 3.76 8.76 20.20
N ILE A 173 2.97 8.72 19.14
CA ILE A 173 3.46 8.60 17.77
C ILE A 173 3.48 10.02 17.20
N ASP A 174 4.64 10.48 16.78
CA ASP A 174 4.77 11.69 15.98
C ASP A 174 4.23 11.40 14.57
N VAL A 175 2.99 11.80 14.33
CA VAL A 175 2.27 11.53 13.08
C VAL A 175 2.85 12.30 11.90
N VAL A 176 3.45 13.48 12.15
CA VAL A 176 4.13 14.26 11.11
C VAL A 176 5.37 13.50 10.64
N ARG A 177 6.21 13.09 11.58
CA ARG A 177 7.40 12.29 11.28
C ARG A 177 7.05 10.95 10.62
N LEU A 178 5.97 10.27 11.08
CA LEU A 178 5.50 9.05 10.47
C LEU A 178 5.14 9.27 9.00
N ARG A 179 4.38 10.33 8.70
CA ARG A 179 4.01 10.70 7.33
C ARG A 179 5.24 10.99 6.48
N GLU A 180 6.15 11.85 6.94
CA GLU A 180 7.38 12.21 6.22
C GLU A 180 8.23 10.96 5.91
N THR A 181 8.30 10.01 6.85
CA THR A 181 9.02 8.74 6.65
C THR A 181 8.33 7.88 5.59
N VAL A 182 7.00 7.76 5.64
CA VAL A 182 6.24 7.01 4.64
C VAL A 182 6.32 7.66 3.26
N ASP A 183 6.29 9.00 3.17
CA ASP A 183 6.48 9.74 1.92
C ASP A 183 7.89 9.49 1.32
N ALA A 184 8.92 9.43 2.15
CA ALA A 184 10.27 9.09 1.70
C ALA A 184 10.36 7.66 1.15
N ILE A 185 9.73 6.68 1.82
CA ILE A 185 9.65 5.29 1.34
C ILE A 185 8.85 5.21 0.04
N GLU A 186 7.71 5.91 -0.03
CA GLU A 186 6.90 5.99 -1.25
C GLU A 186 7.76 6.39 -2.44
N GLY A 187 8.57 7.45 -2.30
CA GLY A 187 9.47 7.90 -3.37
C GLY A 187 10.43 6.81 -3.86
N VAL A 188 10.99 5.99 -2.96
CA VAL A 188 11.86 4.88 -3.33
C VAL A 188 11.09 3.77 -4.04
N LEU A 189 9.95 3.35 -3.48
CA LEU A 189 9.17 2.24 -4.02
C LEU A 189 8.48 2.61 -5.34
N ASP A 190 8.03 3.86 -5.50
CA ASP A 190 7.43 4.37 -6.73
C ASP A 190 8.46 4.47 -7.85
N ALA A 191 9.69 4.91 -7.55
CA ALA A 191 10.78 4.90 -8.53
C ALA A 191 11.07 3.48 -9.02
N CYS A 192 11.01 2.47 -8.13
CA CYS A 192 11.15 1.07 -8.52
C CYS A 192 9.98 0.60 -9.40
N SER A 193 8.74 0.90 -9.01
CA SER A 193 7.54 0.53 -9.77
C SER A 193 7.54 1.12 -11.17
N THR A 194 7.80 2.43 -11.27
CA THR A 194 7.86 3.15 -12.56
C THR A 194 8.95 2.56 -13.46
N GLY A 195 10.18 2.42 -12.94
CA GLY A 195 11.28 1.88 -13.74
C GLY A 195 11.04 0.43 -14.21
N MET A 196 10.44 -0.41 -13.38
CA MET A 196 10.07 -1.77 -13.78
C MET A 196 8.95 -1.80 -14.82
N SER A 197 7.97 -0.92 -14.71
CA SER A 197 6.89 -0.81 -15.70
C SER A 197 7.40 -0.36 -17.06
N GLU A 198 8.28 0.66 -17.10
CA GLU A 198 8.93 1.12 -18.31
C GLU A 198 9.78 0.01 -18.97
N LEU A 199 10.52 -0.78 -18.19
CA LEU A 199 11.28 -1.91 -18.71
C LEU A 199 10.38 -3.02 -19.28
N LEU A 200 9.24 -3.30 -18.63
CA LEU A 200 8.27 -4.27 -19.12
C LEU A 200 7.63 -3.82 -20.43
N GLU A 201 7.28 -2.55 -20.58
CA GLU A 201 6.75 -1.97 -21.80
C GLU A 201 7.79 -2.04 -22.93
N ALA A 202 9.03 -1.61 -22.70
CA ALA A 202 10.11 -1.69 -23.68
C ALA A 202 10.38 -3.13 -24.15
N ASN A 203 10.36 -4.10 -23.22
CA ASN A 203 10.51 -5.51 -23.56
C ASN A 203 9.34 -6.02 -24.42
N ALA A 204 8.10 -5.61 -24.12
CA ALA A 204 6.93 -5.99 -24.91
C ALA A 204 6.97 -5.42 -26.33
N GLU A 205 7.37 -4.17 -26.48
CA GLU A 205 7.57 -3.52 -27.78
C GLU A 205 8.64 -4.23 -28.62
N ALA A 206 9.82 -4.51 -28.03
CA ALA A 206 10.90 -5.21 -28.73
C ALA A 206 10.47 -6.61 -29.21
N VAL A 207 9.70 -7.35 -28.41
CA VAL A 207 9.14 -8.65 -28.80
C VAL A 207 8.13 -8.50 -29.94
N ALA A 208 7.29 -7.48 -29.93
CA ALA A 208 6.31 -7.22 -30.98
C ALA A 208 6.99 -6.84 -32.31
N GLU A 209 8.02 -6.01 -32.27
CA GLU A 209 8.84 -5.65 -33.44
C GLU A 209 9.52 -6.88 -34.05
N GLY A 210 10.20 -7.69 -33.22
CA GLY A 210 10.85 -8.91 -33.67
C GLY A 210 9.88 -9.92 -34.31
N ARG A 211 8.65 -10.06 -33.80
CA ARG A 211 7.60 -10.89 -34.41
C ARG A 211 7.17 -10.35 -35.77
N THR A 212 7.05 -9.04 -35.91
CA THR A 212 6.66 -8.37 -37.16
C THR A 212 7.74 -8.56 -38.24
N GLU A 213 8.99 -8.41 -37.85
CA GLU A 213 10.13 -8.62 -38.74
C GLU A 213 10.25 -10.07 -39.20
N ALA A 214 10.11 -11.03 -38.27
CA ALA A 214 10.09 -12.45 -38.59
C ALA A 214 8.95 -12.82 -39.55
N ALA A 215 7.76 -12.26 -39.37
CA ALA A 215 6.62 -12.47 -40.25
C ALA A 215 6.86 -11.93 -41.67
N ARG A 216 7.49 -10.74 -41.80
CA ARG A 216 7.90 -10.17 -43.11
C ARG A 216 8.89 -11.07 -43.81
N TYR A 217 9.92 -11.52 -43.10
CA TYR A 217 10.94 -12.40 -43.66
C TYR A 217 10.36 -13.72 -44.17
N GLN A 218 9.43 -14.33 -43.39
CA GLN A 218 8.73 -15.55 -43.85
C GLN A 218 7.86 -15.32 -45.08
N ALA A 219 7.17 -14.17 -45.16
CA ALA A 219 6.36 -13.84 -46.33
C ALA A 219 7.21 -13.66 -47.60
N GLU A 220 8.39 -13.06 -47.47
CA GLU A 220 9.35 -12.93 -48.59
C GLU A 220 9.89 -14.29 -49.08
N LEU A 221 10.23 -15.19 -48.14
CA LEU A 221 10.70 -16.54 -48.47
C LEU A 221 9.61 -17.43 -49.13
N GLY A 222 8.35 -17.24 -48.75
CA GLY A 222 7.23 -18.00 -49.31
C GLY A 222 6.74 -17.50 -50.70
N ALA A 223 7.27 -16.37 -51.16
CA ALA A 223 6.94 -15.78 -52.45
C ALA A 223 7.85 -16.26 -53.61
N TYR A 224 8.80 -17.14 -53.34
CA TYR A 224 9.66 -17.83 -54.32
C TYR A 224 9.27 -19.30 -54.41
#